data_34a7fbf965ff4664f61d896f44974bd0
#
_entry.id   34a7fbf965ff4664f61d896f44974bd0
#
_cell.length_a   1.000
_cell.length_b   1.000
_cell.length_c   1.000
_cell.angle_alpha   90.00
_cell.angle_beta   90.00
_cell.angle_gamma   90.00
#
_symmetry.space_group_name_H-M   'P 1'
#
loop_
_entity.id
_entity.type
_entity.pdbx_description
1 polymer ?
#
loop_
_entity_poly.entity_id
_entity_poly.type
_entity_poly.pdbx_seq_one_letter_code
_entity_poly.pdbx_strand_id
1 'polypeptide(L)'
;KRVSLVGMFKLNKAYNSEILEYYTNEELLELDTYIKDSRDFNFSIAGVDQLINKYMILDTDTGRITESPQLMFMAIAMDIFRFRKTRKMEFTKKMYDALSLFDISLPSPEMKALRTKSCDYASCITINMGDSIDSWTEAKSAIIKHTVSSAGIGVDISGVASIGDKVKDGLISHAGKIPLAKAIDADIQTSTQNGRRGQAVIYYSFFDPEVVQILSLKSPRTETAKRINDLKYAIKLNDVFYERIKEGKNISLFSVREYPKLL
;
A
#
# COMPACT_ATOMS: atom_id res chain seq x y z
N LYS A 1 2.54 -35.93 3.91
CA LYS A 1 1.37 -35.55 4.74
C LYS A 1 1.60 -34.08 5.19
N ARG A 2 0.66 -33.15 4.91
CA ARG A 2 0.79 -31.76 5.35
C ARG A 2 0.80 -31.65 6.88
N VAL A 3 1.32 -30.56 7.39
CA VAL A 3 1.19 -30.17 8.78
C VAL A 3 -0.30 -29.92 9.07
N SER A 4 -0.79 -30.24 10.26
CA SER A 4 -2.14 -29.89 10.67
C SER A 4 -2.28 -28.38 10.90
N LEU A 5 -3.50 -27.88 10.80
CA LEU A 5 -3.80 -26.45 11.04
C LEU A 5 -3.26 -25.97 12.41
N VAL A 6 -3.54 -26.71 13.48
CA VAL A 6 -3.03 -26.41 14.83
C VAL A 6 -1.50 -26.54 14.89
N GLY A 7 -0.94 -27.56 14.21
CA GLY A 7 0.50 -27.76 14.12
C GLY A 7 1.23 -26.57 13.49
N MET A 8 0.67 -26.00 12.42
CA MET A 8 1.20 -24.80 11.75
C MET A 8 1.35 -23.63 12.74
N PHE A 9 0.31 -23.31 13.50
CA PHE A 9 0.35 -22.21 14.48
C PHE A 9 1.37 -22.43 15.61
N LYS A 10 1.65 -23.69 15.96
CA LYS A 10 2.62 -24.03 17.02
C LYS A 10 4.07 -24.08 16.53
N LEU A 11 4.29 -24.34 15.25
CA LEU A 11 5.63 -24.50 14.69
C LEU A 11 6.37 -23.15 14.49
N ASN A 12 5.65 -22.08 14.29
CA ASN A 12 6.27 -20.78 13.94
C ASN A 12 5.71 -19.64 14.81
N LYS A 13 6.58 -18.95 15.51
CA LYS A 13 6.27 -17.85 16.44
C LYS A 13 5.68 -16.61 15.75
N ALA A 14 5.79 -16.50 14.42
CA ALA A 14 5.22 -15.40 13.63
C ALA A 14 3.68 -15.47 13.60
N TYR A 15 3.09 -16.66 13.73
CA TYR A 15 1.63 -16.78 13.80
C TYR A 15 1.06 -16.25 15.11
N ASN A 16 -0.14 -15.72 15.03
CA ASN A 16 -0.92 -15.35 16.21
C ASN A 16 -1.69 -16.57 16.75
N SER A 17 -1.08 -17.27 17.68
CA SER A 17 -1.68 -18.47 18.29
C SER A 17 -2.96 -18.19 19.08
N GLU A 18 -3.23 -16.95 19.51
CA GLU A 18 -4.47 -16.55 20.17
C GLU A 18 -5.71 -16.84 19.31
N ILE A 19 -5.55 -16.88 17.98
CA ILE A 19 -6.65 -17.23 17.07
C ILE A 19 -7.25 -18.60 17.42
N LEU A 20 -6.43 -19.55 17.86
CA LEU A 20 -6.89 -20.89 18.23
C LEU A 20 -7.82 -20.87 19.47
N GLU A 21 -7.67 -19.90 20.35
CA GLU A 21 -8.47 -19.79 21.59
C GLU A 21 -9.95 -19.46 21.32
N TYR A 22 -10.23 -18.93 20.14
CA TYR A 22 -11.59 -18.62 19.70
C TYR A 22 -12.35 -19.80 19.08
N TYR A 23 -11.69 -20.96 18.97
CA TYR A 23 -12.25 -22.18 18.36
C TYR A 23 -12.12 -23.35 19.33
N THR A 24 -13.14 -24.20 19.41
CA THR A 24 -13.05 -25.44 20.20
C THR A 24 -12.15 -26.47 19.46
N ASN A 25 -11.72 -27.51 20.16
CA ASN A 25 -10.92 -28.56 19.55
C ASN A 25 -11.68 -29.29 18.42
N GLU A 26 -12.99 -29.45 18.58
CA GLU A 26 -13.88 -30.04 17.57
C GLU A 26 -13.96 -29.13 16.34
N GLU A 27 -14.15 -27.81 16.54
CA GLU A 27 -14.16 -26.82 15.46
C GLU A 27 -12.82 -26.79 14.70
N LEU A 28 -11.70 -26.84 15.41
CA LEU A 28 -10.36 -26.87 14.80
C LEU A 28 -10.14 -28.15 13.95
N LEU A 29 -10.57 -29.30 14.45
CA LEU A 29 -10.50 -30.55 13.71
C LEU A 29 -11.42 -30.53 12.47
N GLU A 30 -12.61 -29.97 12.61
CA GLU A 30 -13.56 -29.81 11.51
C GLU A 30 -12.97 -28.91 10.41
N LEU A 31 -12.36 -27.76 10.75
CA LEU A 31 -11.71 -26.86 9.78
C LEU A 31 -10.50 -27.52 9.13
N ASP A 32 -9.67 -28.22 9.90
CA ASP A 32 -8.51 -28.94 9.33
C ASP A 32 -8.96 -30.00 8.31
N THR A 33 -10.03 -30.72 8.58
CA THR A 33 -10.62 -31.74 7.70
C THR A 33 -11.30 -31.11 6.47
N TYR A 34 -11.82 -29.88 6.62
CA TYR A 34 -12.50 -29.17 5.54
C TYR A 34 -11.53 -28.69 4.46
N ILE A 35 -10.26 -28.49 4.77
CA ILE A 35 -9.24 -28.04 3.84
C ILE A 35 -9.12 -28.98 2.63
N LYS A 36 -9.07 -28.42 1.44
CA LYS A 36 -8.96 -29.14 0.16
C LYS A 36 -7.58 -28.95 -0.45
N ASP A 37 -6.59 -29.74 -0.01
CA ASP A 37 -5.20 -29.66 -0.48
C ASP A 37 -5.07 -29.75 -2.01
N SER A 38 -6.01 -30.45 -2.68
CA SER A 38 -6.01 -30.57 -4.14
C SER A 38 -6.18 -29.23 -4.86
N ARG A 39 -6.72 -28.19 -4.22
CA ARG A 39 -6.87 -26.85 -4.80
C ARG A 39 -5.53 -26.14 -4.97
N ASP A 40 -4.45 -26.60 -4.33
CA ASP A 40 -3.09 -26.07 -4.54
C ASP A 40 -2.63 -26.26 -6.00
N PHE A 41 -3.15 -27.26 -6.72
CA PHE A 41 -2.86 -27.49 -8.14
C PHE A 41 -3.59 -26.53 -9.09
N ASN A 42 -4.49 -25.68 -8.60
CA ASN A 42 -5.15 -24.67 -9.40
C ASN A 42 -4.28 -23.42 -9.63
N PHE A 43 -3.19 -23.26 -8.87
CA PHE A 43 -2.27 -22.16 -9.06
C PHE A 43 -1.41 -22.33 -10.31
N SER A 44 -1.20 -21.24 -11.06
CA SER A 44 -0.14 -21.17 -12.04
C SER A 44 1.24 -21.16 -11.36
N ILE A 45 2.30 -21.51 -12.07
CA ILE A 45 3.68 -21.42 -11.56
C ILE A 45 3.99 -20.01 -11.03
N ALA A 46 3.60 -18.97 -11.77
CA ALA A 46 3.77 -17.59 -11.34
C ALA A 46 2.96 -17.25 -10.08
N GLY A 47 1.78 -17.84 -9.92
CA GLY A 47 0.96 -17.70 -8.71
C GLY A 47 1.63 -18.32 -7.49
N VAL A 48 2.17 -19.54 -7.63
CA VAL A 48 2.93 -20.21 -6.56
C VAL A 48 4.17 -19.40 -6.19
N ASP A 49 4.92 -18.92 -7.18
CA ASP A 49 6.11 -18.08 -6.94
C ASP A 49 5.76 -16.80 -6.17
N GLN A 50 4.65 -16.13 -6.51
CA GLN A 50 4.15 -14.99 -5.75
C GLN A 50 3.77 -15.34 -4.31
N LEU A 51 3.10 -16.47 -4.09
CA LEU A 51 2.74 -16.90 -2.73
C LEU A 51 3.98 -17.14 -1.89
N ILE A 52 4.95 -17.88 -2.41
CA ILE A 52 6.20 -18.24 -1.73
C ILE A 52 7.00 -16.97 -1.39
N ASN A 53 7.23 -16.10 -2.37
CA ASN A 53 8.14 -14.98 -2.20
C ASN A 53 7.50 -13.75 -1.53
N LYS A 54 6.16 -13.72 -1.39
CA LYS A 54 5.49 -12.50 -0.98
C LYS A 54 4.53 -12.65 0.19
N TYR A 55 3.82 -13.77 0.30
CA TYR A 55 2.69 -13.90 1.22
C TYR A 55 2.85 -15.00 2.26
N MET A 56 3.52 -16.10 1.93
CA MET A 56 3.73 -17.19 2.88
C MET A 56 4.69 -16.80 3.99
N ILE A 57 4.38 -17.26 5.19
CA ILE A 57 5.17 -16.95 6.38
C ILE A 57 6.36 -17.90 6.44
N LEU A 58 7.55 -17.30 6.47
CA LEU A 58 8.79 -18.00 6.72
C LEU A 58 9.01 -18.16 8.22
N ASP A 59 9.47 -19.31 8.62
CA ASP A 59 10.02 -19.51 9.95
C ASP A 59 11.31 -18.69 10.11
N THR A 60 11.35 -17.85 11.14
CA THR A 60 12.44 -16.89 11.35
C THR A 60 13.78 -17.56 11.67
N ASP A 61 13.74 -18.75 12.26
CA ASP A 61 14.91 -19.47 12.71
C ASP A 61 15.50 -20.37 11.60
N THR A 62 14.63 -20.93 10.75
CA THR A 62 15.03 -21.90 9.73
C THR A 62 14.91 -21.37 8.28
N GLY A 63 14.21 -20.27 8.06
CA GLY A 63 13.90 -19.72 6.73
C GLY A 63 12.96 -20.60 5.90
N ARG A 64 12.33 -21.61 6.51
CA ARG A 64 11.44 -22.54 5.81
C ARG A 64 9.99 -22.06 5.84
N ILE A 65 9.26 -22.33 4.77
CA ILE A 65 7.82 -22.14 4.72
C ILE A 65 7.15 -23.22 5.56
N THR A 66 6.24 -22.81 6.44
CA THR A 66 5.54 -23.69 7.38
C THR A 66 4.06 -23.92 7.01
N GLU A 67 3.58 -23.27 5.97
CA GLU A 67 2.19 -23.36 5.53
C GLU A 67 2.09 -23.73 4.03
N SER A 68 1.00 -24.40 3.65
CA SER A 68 0.57 -24.53 2.25
C SER A 68 -0.40 -23.37 1.91
N PRO A 69 -0.67 -23.10 0.62
CA PRO A 69 -1.68 -22.12 0.23
C PRO A 69 -3.03 -22.35 0.90
N GLN A 70 -3.47 -23.60 0.99
CA GLN A 70 -4.76 -23.93 1.60
C GLN A 70 -4.78 -23.72 3.12
N LEU A 71 -3.68 -24.02 3.82
CA LEU A 71 -3.53 -23.70 5.24
C LEU A 71 -3.55 -22.19 5.47
N MET A 72 -2.85 -21.43 4.62
CA MET A 72 -2.84 -19.97 4.66
C MET A 72 -4.25 -19.40 4.53
N PHE A 73 -5.03 -19.82 3.53
CA PHE A 73 -6.40 -19.34 3.33
C PHE A 73 -7.32 -19.70 4.48
N MET A 74 -7.21 -20.90 5.02
CA MET A 74 -8.01 -21.30 6.18
C MET A 74 -7.65 -20.46 7.41
N ALA A 75 -6.37 -20.25 7.69
CA ALA A 75 -5.93 -19.46 8.84
C ALA A 75 -6.35 -17.97 8.70
N ILE A 76 -6.32 -17.42 7.50
CA ILE A 76 -6.85 -16.07 7.20
C ILE A 76 -8.36 -16.02 7.49
N ALA A 77 -9.12 -16.97 7.00
CA ALA A 77 -10.57 -17.04 7.23
C ALA A 77 -10.90 -17.16 8.72
N MET A 78 -10.14 -17.97 9.46
CA MET A 78 -10.28 -18.09 10.92
C MET A 78 -10.04 -16.76 11.62
N ASP A 79 -9.00 -16.05 11.27
CA ASP A 79 -8.64 -14.75 11.88
C ASP A 79 -9.73 -13.70 11.64
N ILE A 80 -10.26 -13.61 10.42
CA ILE A 80 -11.34 -12.67 10.08
C ILE A 80 -12.59 -12.91 10.93
N PHE A 81 -12.95 -14.18 11.19
CA PHE A 81 -14.20 -14.50 11.87
C PHE A 81 -14.06 -14.92 13.34
N ARG A 82 -12.86 -14.86 13.94
CA ARG A 82 -12.61 -15.31 15.30
C ARG A 82 -13.52 -14.67 16.35
N PHE A 83 -13.88 -13.41 16.19
CA PHE A 83 -14.74 -12.67 17.12
C PHE A 83 -16.24 -12.84 16.86
N ARG A 84 -16.61 -13.56 15.79
CA ARG A 84 -18.02 -13.72 15.44
C ARG A 84 -18.72 -14.70 16.38
N LYS A 85 -19.82 -14.24 17.02
CA LYS A 85 -20.56 -15.05 18.01
C LYS A 85 -21.51 -16.07 17.38
N THR A 86 -22.06 -15.79 16.20
CA THR A 86 -23.07 -16.64 15.54
C THR A 86 -22.61 -17.05 14.15
N ARG A 87 -22.89 -18.29 13.76
CA ARG A 87 -22.54 -18.82 12.44
C ARG A 87 -21.05 -18.69 12.09
N LYS A 88 -20.17 -18.67 13.09
CA LYS A 88 -18.71 -18.51 12.93
C LYS A 88 -18.14 -19.53 11.96
N MET A 89 -18.38 -20.80 12.17
CA MET A 89 -17.89 -21.91 11.36
C MET A 89 -18.37 -21.84 9.92
N GLU A 90 -19.63 -21.48 9.70
CA GLU A 90 -20.19 -21.30 8.36
C GLU A 90 -19.48 -20.19 7.59
N PHE A 91 -19.29 -19.03 8.21
CA PHE A 91 -18.61 -17.89 7.56
C PHE A 91 -17.12 -18.17 7.33
N THR A 92 -16.45 -18.83 8.27
CA THR A 92 -15.04 -19.23 8.12
C THR A 92 -14.90 -20.16 6.91
N LYS A 93 -15.75 -21.17 6.75
CA LYS A 93 -15.73 -22.07 5.60
C LYS A 93 -16.06 -21.37 4.29
N LYS A 94 -17.07 -20.48 4.26
CA LYS A 94 -17.41 -19.72 3.07
C LYS A 94 -16.26 -18.79 2.63
N MET A 95 -15.58 -18.15 3.57
CA MET A 95 -14.43 -17.29 3.29
C MET A 95 -13.25 -18.12 2.77
N TYR A 96 -12.98 -19.25 3.40
CA TYR A 96 -11.97 -20.19 2.89
C TYR A 96 -12.28 -20.62 1.46
N ASP A 97 -13.51 -21.01 1.16
CA ASP A 97 -13.90 -21.43 -0.19
C ASP A 97 -13.73 -20.28 -1.20
N ALA A 98 -14.19 -19.08 -0.86
CA ALA A 98 -14.08 -17.91 -1.73
C ALA A 98 -12.62 -17.52 -2.05
N LEU A 99 -11.72 -17.60 -1.06
CA LEU A 99 -10.28 -17.38 -1.27
C LEU A 99 -9.64 -18.51 -2.08
N SER A 100 -9.96 -19.75 -1.71
CA SER A 100 -9.37 -20.98 -2.26
C SER A 100 -9.82 -21.28 -3.68
N LEU A 101 -11.00 -20.82 -4.10
CA LEU A 101 -11.56 -20.93 -5.45
C LEU A 101 -11.28 -19.68 -6.30
N PHE A 102 -10.60 -18.67 -5.74
CA PHE A 102 -10.28 -17.40 -6.40
C PHE A 102 -11.48 -16.51 -6.72
N ASP A 103 -12.61 -16.70 -6.04
CA ASP A 103 -13.79 -15.84 -6.17
C ASP A 103 -13.51 -14.43 -5.64
N ILE A 104 -12.66 -14.33 -4.63
CA ILE A 104 -12.16 -13.08 -4.05
C ILE A 104 -10.65 -13.13 -3.85
N SER A 105 -10.03 -11.95 -3.84
CA SER A 105 -8.64 -11.77 -3.44
C SER A 105 -8.54 -10.69 -2.37
N LEU A 106 -7.61 -10.86 -1.43
CA LEU A 106 -7.32 -9.86 -0.42
C LEU A 106 -6.13 -8.99 -0.85
N PRO A 107 -6.11 -7.71 -0.45
CA PRO A 107 -4.94 -6.87 -0.67
C PRO A 107 -3.71 -7.40 0.06
N SER A 108 -2.53 -6.97 -0.39
CA SER A 108 -1.25 -7.49 0.12
C SER A 108 -1.06 -7.35 1.62
N PRO A 109 -1.47 -6.26 2.30
CA PRO A 109 -1.33 -6.15 3.75
C PRO A 109 -2.15 -7.19 4.50
N GLU A 110 -3.41 -7.41 4.12
CA GLU A 110 -4.25 -8.44 4.75
C GLU A 110 -3.71 -9.85 4.50
N MET A 111 -3.24 -10.14 3.27
CA MET A 111 -2.62 -11.43 2.95
C MET A 111 -1.37 -11.72 3.79
N LYS A 112 -0.66 -10.67 4.24
CA LYS A 112 0.53 -10.80 5.09
C LYS A 112 0.21 -10.77 6.58
N ALA A 113 -0.64 -9.85 7.00
CA ALA A 113 -0.88 -9.55 8.41
C ALA A 113 -1.87 -10.51 9.07
N LEU A 114 -2.96 -10.85 8.37
CA LEU A 114 -3.91 -11.84 8.89
C LEU A 114 -3.20 -13.15 9.22
N ARG A 115 -3.60 -13.81 10.26
CA ARG A 115 -3.02 -14.97 10.93
C ARG A 115 -1.69 -14.70 11.64
N THR A 116 -1.18 -13.47 11.63
CA THR A 116 0.06 -13.09 12.33
C THR A 116 -0.23 -12.10 13.47
N LYS A 117 0.83 -11.68 14.17
CA LYS A 117 0.73 -10.65 15.22
C LYS A 117 0.73 -9.22 14.67
N SER A 118 0.84 -9.05 13.35
CA SER A 118 0.76 -7.73 12.70
C SER A 118 -0.69 -7.24 12.63
N CYS A 119 -0.86 -5.92 12.73
CA CYS A 119 -2.16 -5.24 12.61
C CYS A 119 -2.20 -4.26 11.42
N ASP A 120 -1.23 -4.33 10.51
CA ASP A 120 -1.07 -3.41 9.39
C ASP A 120 -1.90 -3.86 8.18
N TYR A 121 -3.19 -3.50 8.17
CA TYR A 121 -4.12 -3.94 7.12
C TYR A 121 -4.32 -2.93 5.99
N ALA A 122 -3.87 -1.66 6.15
CA ALA A 122 -4.09 -0.63 5.15
C ALA A 122 -3.19 -0.82 3.93
N SER A 123 -3.79 -1.04 2.75
CA SER A 123 -3.04 -1.25 1.51
C SER A 123 -2.66 0.05 0.80
N CYS A 124 -3.43 1.12 0.98
CA CYS A 124 -3.24 2.41 0.34
C CYS A 124 -3.55 3.53 1.33
N ILE A 125 -2.65 4.52 1.38
CA ILE A 125 -2.78 5.71 2.22
C ILE A 125 -2.68 6.94 1.33
N THR A 126 -3.60 7.88 1.50
CA THR A 126 -3.52 9.21 0.88
C THR A 126 -3.18 10.25 1.94
N ILE A 127 -2.22 11.08 1.62
CA ILE A 127 -1.70 12.14 2.48
C ILE A 127 -1.87 13.46 1.74
N ASN A 128 -2.56 14.40 2.33
CA ASN A 128 -2.61 15.77 1.85
C ASN A 128 -1.55 16.60 2.58
N MET A 129 -0.49 16.97 1.86
CA MET A 129 0.62 17.71 2.41
C MET A 129 0.33 19.22 2.34
N GLY A 130 0.22 19.86 3.49
CA GLY A 130 0.08 21.31 3.61
C GLY A 130 1.41 22.04 3.45
N ASP A 131 1.36 23.38 3.54
CA ASP A 131 2.49 24.30 3.30
C ASP A 131 3.20 24.75 4.59
N SER A 132 3.18 23.94 5.63
CA SER A 132 3.90 24.21 6.88
C SER A 132 4.98 23.16 7.14
N ILE A 133 6.02 23.54 7.89
CA ILE A 133 7.08 22.61 8.32
C ILE A 133 6.49 21.46 9.11
N ASP A 134 5.50 21.71 9.97
CA ASP A 134 4.83 20.66 10.75
C ASP A 134 4.11 19.68 9.83
N SER A 135 3.31 20.19 8.87
CA SER A 135 2.63 19.34 7.88
C SER A 135 3.61 18.50 7.06
N TRP A 136 4.75 19.06 6.67
CA TRP A 136 5.79 18.31 5.94
C TRP A 136 6.39 17.20 6.80
N THR A 137 6.67 17.50 8.07
CA THR A 137 7.29 16.56 9.01
C THR A 137 6.34 15.40 9.31
N GLU A 138 5.07 15.70 9.56
CA GLU A 138 4.02 14.71 9.79
C GLU A 138 3.80 13.84 8.55
N ALA A 139 3.71 14.45 7.36
CA ALA A 139 3.56 13.73 6.11
C ALA A 139 4.74 12.78 5.85
N LYS A 140 5.99 13.23 6.05
CA LYS A 140 7.19 12.38 5.94
C LYS A 140 7.16 11.22 6.92
N SER A 141 6.80 11.46 8.18
CA SER A 141 6.65 10.40 9.19
C SER A 141 5.60 9.37 8.77
N ALA A 142 4.45 9.82 8.27
CA ALA A 142 3.39 8.94 7.76
C ALA A 142 3.86 8.14 6.54
N ILE A 143 4.53 8.78 5.57
CA ILE A 143 5.09 8.13 4.38
C ILE A 143 6.00 6.96 4.79
N ILE A 144 6.97 7.22 5.67
CA ILE A 144 7.93 6.20 6.12
C ILE A 144 7.22 5.05 6.83
N LYS A 145 6.38 5.36 7.84
CA LYS A 145 5.67 4.35 8.64
C LYS A 145 4.81 3.43 7.78
N HIS A 146 3.98 4.01 6.92
CA HIS A 146 3.08 3.23 6.09
C HIS A 146 3.79 2.49 4.94
N THR A 147 4.90 3.04 4.44
CA THR A 147 5.72 2.32 3.46
C THR A 147 6.33 1.06 4.07
N VAL A 148 6.86 1.14 5.30
CA VAL A 148 7.37 -0.04 6.03
C VAL A 148 6.27 -1.08 6.23
N SER A 149 5.04 -0.66 6.53
CA SER A 149 3.87 -1.53 6.66
C SER A 149 3.31 -2.07 5.33
N SER A 150 4.04 -1.90 4.23
CA SER A 150 3.67 -2.41 2.89
C SER A 150 2.50 -1.70 2.19
N ALA A 151 2.10 -0.51 2.64
CA ALA A 151 1.11 0.32 1.98
C ALA A 151 1.70 1.05 0.75
N GLY A 152 0.86 1.23 -0.28
CA GLY A 152 1.11 2.19 -1.36
C GLY A 152 0.73 3.60 -0.90
N ILE A 153 1.52 4.60 -1.27
CA ILE A 153 1.36 5.96 -0.78
C ILE A 153 0.91 6.89 -1.90
N GLY A 154 -0.15 7.67 -1.67
CA GLY A 154 -0.52 8.81 -2.48
C GLY A 154 -0.24 10.10 -1.70
N VAL A 155 0.52 11.04 -2.27
CA VAL A 155 0.82 12.33 -1.64
C VAL A 155 0.33 13.46 -2.52
N ASP A 156 -0.62 14.23 -2.02
CA ASP A 156 -1.07 15.46 -2.70
C ASP A 156 -0.22 16.64 -2.23
N ILE A 157 0.56 17.19 -3.16
CA ILE A 157 1.41 18.36 -2.93
C ILE A 157 0.86 19.62 -3.59
N SER A 158 -0.39 19.60 -4.05
CA SER A 158 -1.00 20.77 -4.73
C SER A 158 -0.99 22.03 -3.87
N GLY A 159 -1.24 21.87 -2.57
CA GLY A 159 -1.29 23.00 -1.62
C GLY A 159 0.05 23.53 -1.16
N VAL A 160 1.17 22.89 -1.52
CA VAL A 160 2.52 23.37 -1.17
C VAL A 160 2.90 24.55 -2.07
N ALA A 161 3.68 25.48 -1.54
CA ALA A 161 4.19 26.64 -2.27
C ALA A 161 4.93 26.22 -3.55
N SER A 162 4.68 26.95 -4.63
CA SER A 162 5.37 26.77 -5.92
C SER A 162 6.70 27.53 -5.94
N ILE A 163 7.51 27.25 -6.95
CA ILE A 163 8.78 27.93 -7.13
C ILE A 163 8.57 29.46 -7.21
N GLY A 164 9.31 30.19 -6.41
CA GLY A 164 9.25 31.65 -6.38
C GLY A 164 8.19 32.24 -5.47
N ASP A 165 7.22 31.45 -4.95
CA ASP A 165 6.24 31.91 -3.98
C ASP A 165 6.92 32.51 -2.75
N LYS A 166 6.36 33.58 -2.23
CA LYS A 166 6.91 34.26 -1.05
C LYS A 166 6.44 33.56 0.23
N VAL A 167 7.41 33.16 1.05
CA VAL A 167 7.18 32.54 2.36
C VAL A 167 7.87 33.34 3.46
N LYS A 168 7.56 33.09 4.73
CA LYS A 168 8.06 33.83 5.87
C LYS A 168 7.88 35.36 5.69
N ASP A 169 6.66 35.78 5.53
CA ASP A 169 6.30 37.23 5.38
C ASP A 169 7.04 37.92 4.21
N GLY A 170 7.33 37.16 3.16
CA GLY A 170 7.98 37.67 1.97
C GLY A 170 9.51 37.68 2.01
N LEU A 171 10.11 37.22 3.09
CA LEU A 171 11.56 37.21 3.27
C LEU A 171 12.30 36.18 2.41
N ILE A 172 11.63 35.07 2.09
CA ILE A 172 12.22 33.90 1.38
C ILE A 172 11.37 33.58 0.14
N SER A 173 12.02 33.28 -0.97
CA SER A 173 11.36 32.68 -2.12
C SER A 173 11.43 31.14 -2.03
N HIS A 174 10.30 30.46 -2.19
CA HIS A 174 10.23 29.00 -2.10
C HIS A 174 10.99 28.33 -3.25
N ALA A 175 11.66 27.22 -2.96
CA ALA A 175 12.46 26.46 -3.93
C ALA A 175 11.62 25.59 -4.89
N GLY A 176 10.31 25.52 -4.67
CA GLY A 176 9.37 24.73 -5.48
C GLY A 176 9.14 23.33 -4.96
N LYS A 177 8.38 22.56 -5.73
CA LYS A 177 7.91 21.21 -5.40
C LYS A 177 8.88 20.11 -5.78
N ILE A 178 9.80 20.35 -6.70
CA ILE A 178 10.76 19.33 -7.17
C ILE A 178 11.72 18.87 -6.07
N PRO A 179 12.32 19.75 -5.24
CA PRO A 179 13.13 19.32 -4.10
C PRO A 179 12.34 18.47 -3.10
N LEU A 180 11.06 18.82 -2.87
CA LEU A 180 10.18 18.05 -2.01
C LEU A 180 9.90 16.65 -2.60
N ALA A 181 9.62 16.55 -3.92
CA ALA A 181 9.45 15.27 -4.59
C ALA A 181 10.68 14.38 -4.47
N LYS A 182 11.89 14.94 -4.57
CA LYS A 182 13.15 14.20 -4.33
C LYS A 182 13.26 13.68 -2.90
N ALA A 183 12.86 14.48 -1.92
CA ALA A 183 12.87 14.05 -0.52
C ALA A 183 11.88 12.89 -0.30
N ILE A 184 10.67 12.97 -0.85
CA ILE A 184 9.66 11.89 -0.79
C ILE A 184 10.19 10.62 -1.46
N ASP A 185 10.84 10.74 -2.61
CA ASP A 185 11.46 9.59 -3.31
C ASP A 185 12.50 8.89 -2.43
N ALA A 186 13.37 9.66 -1.78
CA ALA A 186 14.36 9.13 -0.85
C ALA A 186 13.71 8.44 0.36
N ASP A 187 12.68 9.04 0.96
CA ASP A 187 11.95 8.45 2.09
C ASP A 187 11.32 7.10 1.72
N ILE A 188 10.75 6.99 0.52
CA ILE A 188 10.18 5.74 0.00
C ILE A 188 11.26 4.69 -0.25
N GLN A 189 12.40 5.08 -0.78
CA GLN A 189 13.50 4.15 -1.09
C GLN A 189 14.20 3.63 0.17
N THR A 190 14.34 4.45 1.20
CA THR A 190 14.93 4.05 2.49
C THR A 190 14.02 3.11 3.29
N SER A 191 12.71 3.14 3.03
CA SER A 191 11.71 2.33 3.73
C SER A 191 11.51 0.97 3.06
N THR A 192 12.57 0.17 2.97
CA THR A 192 12.52 -1.12 2.27
C THR A 192 11.68 -2.17 3.00
N GLN A 193 10.95 -2.96 2.22
CA GLN A 193 10.09 -4.05 2.68
C GLN A 193 10.68 -5.39 2.19
N ASN A 194 11.59 -6.00 2.93
CA ASN A 194 12.10 -7.34 2.60
C ASN A 194 12.35 -7.55 1.09
N GLY A 195 13.14 -6.67 0.46
CA GLY A 195 13.47 -6.74 -0.97
C GLY A 195 12.44 -6.10 -1.92
N ARG A 196 11.27 -5.65 -1.45
CA ARG A 196 10.31 -4.88 -2.23
C ARG A 196 10.51 -3.38 -1.99
N ARG A 197 10.67 -2.60 -3.07
CA ARG A 197 10.69 -1.13 -2.98
C ARG A 197 9.29 -0.61 -2.66
N GLY A 198 9.20 0.39 -1.79
CA GLY A 198 8.00 1.17 -1.60
C GLY A 198 7.57 1.85 -2.90
N GLN A 199 6.29 2.20 -3.02
CA GLN A 199 5.75 2.90 -4.19
C GLN A 199 4.93 4.09 -3.73
N ALA A 200 5.16 5.24 -4.36
CA ALA A 200 4.36 6.43 -4.14
C ALA A 200 3.89 7.07 -5.44
N VAL A 201 2.71 7.71 -5.35
CA VAL A 201 2.15 8.58 -6.39
C VAL A 201 2.11 9.99 -5.84
N ILE A 202 2.69 10.95 -6.53
CA ILE A 202 2.56 12.38 -6.23
C ILE A 202 1.44 12.95 -7.08
N TYR A 203 0.46 13.59 -6.40
CA TYR A 203 -0.63 14.34 -7.01
C TYR A 203 -0.28 15.83 -6.99
N TYR A 204 -0.49 16.51 -8.10
CA TYR A 204 -0.27 17.94 -8.25
C TYR A 204 -1.29 18.56 -9.22
N SER A 205 -1.54 19.85 -9.10
CA SER A 205 -2.47 20.56 -9.97
C SER A 205 -1.86 20.82 -11.35
N PHE A 206 -2.66 20.69 -12.40
CA PHE A 206 -2.25 21.10 -13.75
C PHE A 206 -1.95 22.59 -13.83
N PHE A 207 -2.61 23.39 -13.01
CA PHE A 207 -2.46 24.85 -13.02
C PHE A 207 -1.16 25.34 -12.36
N ASP A 208 -0.42 24.45 -11.73
CA ASP A 208 0.83 24.80 -11.04
C ASP A 208 1.91 25.33 -12.00
N PRO A 209 2.63 26.40 -11.65
CA PRO A 209 3.73 26.93 -12.47
C PRO A 209 4.81 25.91 -12.81
N GLU A 210 5.00 24.89 -11.97
CA GLU A 210 6.00 23.85 -12.15
C GLU A 210 5.49 22.65 -12.98
N VAL A 211 4.23 22.66 -13.46
CA VAL A 211 3.62 21.50 -14.15
C VAL A 211 4.47 20.94 -15.27
N VAL A 212 5.03 21.78 -16.12
CA VAL A 212 5.87 21.37 -17.28
C VAL A 212 7.16 20.69 -16.80
N GLN A 213 7.75 21.22 -15.73
CA GLN A 213 8.96 20.65 -15.14
C GLN A 213 8.66 19.30 -14.48
N ILE A 214 7.56 19.18 -13.73
CA ILE A 214 7.16 17.92 -13.09
C ILE A 214 6.83 16.86 -14.14
N LEU A 215 6.12 17.21 -15.21
CA LEU A 215 5.85 16.31 -16.33
C LEU A 215 7.12 15.74 -16.97
N SER A 216 8.20 16.50 -16.96
CA SER A 216 9.46 16.12 -17.57
C SER A 216 10.36 15.24 -16.69
N LEU A 217 10.05 15.06 -15.39
CA LEU A 217 10.93 14.38 -14.42
C LEU A 217 11.27 12.91 -14.79
N LYS A 218 10.43 12.26 -15.59
CA LYS A 218 10.70 10.91 -16.13
C LYS A 218 11.18 10.89 -17.56
N SER A 219 11.24 12.03 -18.23
CA SER A 219 11.64 12.09 -19.63
C SER A 219 13.09 11.66 -19.81
N PRO A 220 13.42 10.80 -20.79
CA PRO A 220 14.80 10.49 -21.13
C PRO A 220 15.60 11.72 -21.60
N ARG A 221 14.90 12.79 -22.03
CA ARG A 221 15.52 14.06 -22.45
C ARG A 221 15.90 14.95 -21.27
N THR A 222 15.38 14.68 -20.05
CA THR A 222 15.74 15.41 -18.86
C THR A 222 17.10 14.94 -18.36
N GLU A 223 17.94 15.88 -17.94
CA GLU A 223 19.22 15.64 -17.32
C GLU A 223 19.10 14.61 -16.17
N THR A 224 19.99 13.61 -16.15
CA THR A 224 19.90 12.48 -15.22
C THR A 224 19.82 12.90 -13.75
N ALA A 225 20.57 13.94 -13.36
CA ALA A 225 20.56 14.48 -11.99
C ALA A 225 19.21 15.11 -11.58
N LYS A 226 18.38 15.47 -12.54
CA LYS A 226 17.06 16.08 -12.31
C LYS A 226 15.92 15.07 -12.37
N ARG A 227 16.17 13.85 -12.85
CA ARG A 227 15.14 12.81 -12.97
C ARG A 227 14.75 12.26 -11.61
N ILE A 228 13.46 11.93 -11.47
CA ILE A 228 12.91 11.17 -10.36
C ILE A 228 12.06 10.04 -10.96
N ASN A 229 12.68 8.87 -11.13
CA ASN A 229 12.11 7.77 -11.91
C ASN A 229 11.21 6.85 -11.11
N ASP A 230 11.46 6.71 -9.82
CA ASP A 230 10.80 5.71 -8.97
C ASP A 230 9.41 6.16 -8.49
N LEU A 231 9.17 7.48 -8.37
CA LEU A 231 7.83 8.01 -8.10
C LEU A 231 6.91 7.88 -9.31
N LYS A 232 5.63 7.71 -9.03
CA LYS A 232 4.55 7.89 -10.01
C LYS A 232 3.99 9.32 -9.89
N TYR A 233 3.39 9.82 -10.95
CA TYR A 233 2.84 11.17 -11.02
C TYR A 233 1.40 11.13 -11.48
N ALA A 234 0.53 11.87 -10.81
CA ALA A 234 -0.87 12.03 -11.16
C ALA A 234 -1.22 13.52 -11.20
N ILE A 235 -1.83 13.96 -12.29
CA ILE A 235 -2.22 15.35 -12.48
C ILE A 235 -3.67 15.50 -12.05
N LYS A 236 -3.95 16.50 -11.22
CA LYS A 236 -5.32 16.89 -10.87
C LYS A 236 -5.83 17.86 -11.94
N LEU A 237 -6.91 17.47 -12.59
CA LEU A 237 -7.65 18.26 -13.57
C LEU A 237 -9.01 18.62 -13.00
N ASN A 238 -9.61 19.72 -13.50
CA ASN A 238 -10.94 20.15 -13.15
C ASN A 238 -11.75 20.49 -14.42
N ASP A 239 -13.02 20.87 -14.28
CA ASP A 239 -13.90 21.19 -15.39
C ASP A 239 -13.38 22.34 -16.23
N VAL A 240 -12.78 23.37 -15.60
CA VAL A 240 -12.19 24.52 -16.29
C VAL A 240 -11.09 24.08 -17.27
N PHE A 241 -10.26 23.09 -16.88
CA PHE A 241 -9.26 22.51 -17.79
C PHE A 241 -9.90 21.94 -19.05
N TYR A 242 -10.94 21.11 -18.89
CA TYR A 242 -11.63 20.48 -20.01
C TYR A 242 -12.35 21.48 -20.89
N GLU A 243 -13.00 22.50 -20.30
CA GLU A 243 -13.65 23.58 -21.03
C GLU A 243 -12.66 24.35 -21.89
N ARG A 244 -11.50 24.76 -21.30
CA ARG A 244 -10.44 25.48 -22.01
C ARG A 244 -9.89 24.69 -23.19
N ILE A 245 -9.65 23.39 -23.01
CA ILE A 245 -9.18 22.52 -24.10
C ILE A 245 -10.23 22.40 -25.19
N LYS A 246 -11.50 22.19 -24.84
CA LYS A 246 -12.60 22.09 -25.81
C LYS A 246 -12.73 23.36 -26.64
N GLU A 247 -12.50 24.51 -26.04
CA GLU A 247 -12.57 25.82 -26.70
C GLU A 247 -11.29 26.22 -27.42
N GLY A 248 -10.20 25.43 -27.34
CA GLY A 248 -8.90 25.76 -27.91
C GLY A 248 -8.23 26.98 -27.24
N LYS A 249 -8.59 27.28 -26.01
CA LYS A 249 -8.07 28.41 -25.24
C LYS A 249 -6.82 28.08 -24.45
N ASN A 250 -5.99 29.09 -24.22
CA ASN A 250 -4.81 28.98 -23.35
C ASN A 250 -5.23 28.75 -21.91
N ILE A 251 -4.36 28.04 -21.16
CA ILE A 251 -4.50 27.80 -19.73
C ILE A 251 -3.43 28.59 -19.01
N SER A 252 -3.84 29.45 -18.07
CA SER A 252 -2.93 30.18 -17.20
C SER A 252 -2.43 29.29 -16.07
N LEU A 253 -1.13 29.36 -15.79
CA LEU A 253 -0.52 28.71 -14.64
C LEU A 253 -0.40 29.71 -13.50
N PHE A 254 -0.70 29.27 -12.28
CA PHE A 254 -0.68 30.13 -11.09
C PHE A 254 -0.38 29.32 -9.84
N SER A 255 0.11 29.97 -8.80
CA SER A 255 0.28 29.31 -7.51
C SER A 255 -1.09 28.95 -6.91
N VAL A 256 -1.35 27.64 -6.83
CA VAL A 256 -2.60 27.10 -6.25
C VAL A 256 -2.74 27.50 -4.78
N ARG A 257 -1.60 27.62 -4.08
CA ARG A 257 -1.56 28.07 -2.70
C ARG A 257 -2.05 29.51 -2.54
N GLU A 258 -1.59 30.42 -3.42
CA GLU A 258 -1.96 31.84 -3.37
C GLU A 258 -3.39 32.09 -3.86
N TYR A 259 -3.83 31.30 -4.81
CA TYR A 259 -5.13 31.47 -5.47
C TYR A 259 -6.01 30.20 -5.42
N PRO A 260 -6.28 29.65 -4.22
CA PRO A 260 -7.03 28.38 -4.11
C PRO A 260 -8.46 28.47 -4.61
N LYS A 261 -9.03 29.67 -4.68
CA LYS A 261 -10.41 29.92 -5.17
C LYS A 261 -10.53 29.85 -6.70
N LEU A 262 -9.42 29.77 -7.43
CA LEU A 262 -9.42 29.62 -8.89
C LEU A 262 -9.50 28.18 -9.35
N LEU A 263 -9.44 27.21 -8.45
CA LEU A 263 -9.66 25.80 -8.65
C LEU A 263 -11.09 25.41 -8.33
#